data_1889d285680fbeefd7cb5ec22e3233be
#
_entry.id   1889d285680fbeefd7cb5ec22e3233be
#
_cell.length_a   1.000
_cell.length_b   1.000
_cell.length_c   1.000
_cell.angle_alpha   90.00
_cell.angle_beta   90.00
_cell.angle_gamma   90.00
#
_symmetry.space_group_name_H-M   'P 1'
#
loop_
_entity.id
_entity.type
_entity.pdbx_description
1 polymer ?
#
loop_
_entity_poly.entity_id
_entity_poly.type
_entity_poly.pdbx_seq_one_letter_code
_entity_poly.pdbx_strand_id
1 'polypeptide(L)'
;VMRLKPSCVLLPSLLLLGSACIVEAPGGASAQERRAATVTQVPPLSVKSGANLGGKVELVGATVEPGRLTPGDQAKVALYFKVLQHMDDDYLIFVHVEDADGRAERINVDHKPAGGMLPTSQWKPGETVKDEFPIYVPPGSTARALNIWLGFWEPRTDSRLRILNPNAVRNDGKDRILLGQVPVAR
;
A
#
# COMPACT_ATOMS: atom_id res chain seq x y z
N VAL A 1 -1.75 -49.58 -70.98
CA VAL A 1 -2.64 -48.70 -70.20
C VAL A 1 -2.00 -48.45 -68.84
N MET A 2 -1.40 -47.31 -68.73
CA MET A 2 -0.57 -46.91 -67.52
C MET A 2 -1.42 -45.97 -66.65
N ARG A 3 -1.76 -46.40 -65.43
CA ARG A 3 -2.53 -45.61 -64.48
C ARG A 3 -1.57 -44.79 -63.60
N LEU A 4 -1.62 -43.47 -63.75
CA LEU A 4 -0.97 -42.55 -62.78
C LEU A 4 -1.80 -42.42 -61.51
N LYS A 5 -1.14 -42.53 -60.36
CA LYS A 5 -1.69 -42.25 -59.05
C LYS A 5 -1.45 -40.76 -58.71
N PRO A 6 -2.39 -39.99 -58.17
CA PRO A 6 -2.12 -38.65 -57.68
C PRO A 6 -1.48 -38.69 -56.27
N SER A 7 -0.30 -38.05 -56.15
CA SER A 7 0.37 -37.79 -54.88
C SER A 7 -0.30 -36.61 -54.20
N CYS A 8 -0.84 -36.86 -53.01
CA CYS A 8 -1.38 -35.82 -52.16
C CYS A 8 -0.24 -35.16 -51.39
N VAL A 9 0.05 -33.90 -51.71
CA VAL A 9 1.05 -33.09 -51.02
C VAL A 9 0.35 -32.43 -49.81
N LEU A 10 0.74 -32.84 -48.62
CA LEU A 10 0.34 -32.21 -47.36
C LEU A 10 1.26 -30.99 -47.11
N LEU A 11 0.70 -29.78 -47.19
CA LEU A 11 1.35 -28.58 -46.71
C LEU A 11 1.25 -28.51 -45.17
N PRO A 12 2.34 -28.29 -44.44
CA PRO A 12 2.25 -27.98 -43.02
C PRO A 12 1.80 -26.53 -42.82
N SER A 13 0.66 -26.33 -42.17
CA SER A 13 0.22 -25.02 -41.70
C SER A 13 1.14 -24.55 -40.58
N LEU A 14 1.93 -23.54 -40.86
CA LEU A 14 2.79 -22.85 -39.90
C LEU A 14 1.93 -21.90 -39.07
N LEU A 15 1.59 -22.29 -37.82
CA LEU A 15 0.95 -21.40 -36.83
C LEU A 15 1.99 -20.36 -36.40
N LEU A 16 1.85 -19.13 -36.87
CA LEU A 16 2.52 -17.96 -36.32
C LEU A 16 1.91 -17.61 -34.98
N LEU A 17 2.57 -18.00 -33.88
CA LEU A 17 2.33 -17.46 -32.55
C LEU A 17 2.81 -16.02 -32.52
N GLY A 18 1.90 -15.08 -32.73
CA GLY A 18 2.17 -13.65 -32.55
C GLY A 18 2.39 -13.37 -31.08
N SER A 19 3.66 -13.18 -30.67
CA SER A 19 3.99 -12.55 -29.39
C SER A 19 3.52 -11.11 -29.44
N ALA A 20 2.38 -10.81 -28.81
CA ALA A 20 1.98 -9.43 -28.56
C ALA A 20 2.96 -8.83 -27.54
N CYS A 21 3.94 -8.06 -28.03
CA CYS A 21 4.70 -7.17 -27.17
C CYS A 21 3.73 -6.12 -26.61
N ILE A 22 3.39 -6.23 -25.34
CA ILE A 22 2.75 -5.14 -24.61
C ILE A 22 3.80 -4.05 -24.47
N VAL A 23 3.70 -3.01 -25.30
CA VAL A 23 4.51 -1.79 -25.15
C VAL A 23 3.90 -1.03 -23.97
N GLU A 24 4.51 -1.12 -22.79
CA GLU A 24 4.15 -0.27 -21.65
C GLU A 24 4.54 1.18 -21.98
N ALA A 25 3.62 2.12 -21.72
CA ALA A 25 3.88 3.53 -21.92
C ALA A 25 5.01 3.98 -20.98
N PRO A 26 5.97 4.81 -21.44
CA PRO A 26 7.05 5.29 -20.59
C PRO A 26 6.50 6.10 -19.39
N GLY A 27 6.79 5.66 -18.15
CA GLY A 27 6.54 6.41 -16.92
C GLY A 27 5.41 5.91 -16.01
N GLY A 28 4.73 4.79 -16.35
CA GLY A 28 3.71 4.19 -15.48
C GLY A 28 4.20 2.93 -14.76
N ALA A 29 3.54 2.55 -13.64
CA ALA A 29 3.77 1.27 -13.00
C ALA A 29 3.43 0.12 -13.95
N SER A 30 4.31 -0.84 -14.07
CA SER A 30 4.10 -2.04 -14.87
C SER A 30 2.91 -2.86 -14.36
N ALA A 31 2.36 -3.72 -15.21
CA ALA A 31 1.28 -4.62 -14.79
C ALA A 31 1.70 -5.55 -13.64
N GLN A 32 2.99 -5.88 -13.53
CA GLN A 32 3.52 -6.69 -12.44
C GLN A 32 3.59 -5.90 -11.13
N GLU A 33 4.12 -4.66 -11.14
CA GLU A 33 4.16 -3.77 -9.98
C GLU A 33 2.75 -3.47 -9.46
N ARG A 34 1.81 -3.17 -10.34
CA ARG A 34 0.41 -2.97 -9.98
C ARG A 34 -0.19 -4.21 -9.31
N ARG A 35 0.02 -5.40 -9.87
CA ARG A 35 -0.46 -6.65 -9.24
C ARG A 35 0.19 -6.92 -7.89
N ALA A 36 1.44 -6.54 -7.69
CA ALA A 36 2.12 -6.68 -6.40
C ALA A 36 1.58 -5.69 -5.34
N ALA A 37 1.17 -4.50 -5.78
CA ALA A 37 0.69 -3.42 -4.92
C ALA A 37 -0.84 -3.42 -4.71
N THR A 38 -1.62 -4.20 -5.46
CA THR A 38 -3.09 -4.23 -5.32
C THR A 38 -3.58 -5.58 -4.82
N VAL A 39 -4.72 -5.57 -4.13
CA VAL A 39 -5.39 -6.79 -3.66
C VAL A 39 -6.83 -6.82 -4.13
N THR A 40 -7.32 -8.01 -4.49
CA THR A 40 -8.73 -8.24 -4.83
C THR A 40 -9.59 -8.44 -3.59
N GLN A 41 -8.99 -8.90 -2.50
CA GLN A 41 -9.65 -9.13 -1.23
C GLN A 41 -8.76 -8.67 -0.08
N VAL A 42 -9.32 -7.86 0.82
CA VAL A 42 -8.65 -7.44 2.05
C VAL A 42 -8.66 -8.62 3.03
N PRO A 43 -7.50 -9.00 3.60
CA PRO A 43 -7.45 -10.06 4.59
C PRO A 43 -8.13 -9.65 5.92
N PRO A 44 -8.28 -10.58 6.88
CA PRO A 44 -8.68 -10.21 8.23
C PRO A 44 -7.75 -9.15 8.80
N LEU A 45 -8.32 -8.02 9.26
CA LEU A 45 -7.56 -6.87 9.74
C LEU A 45 -7.34 -6.94 11.25
N SER A 46 -6.13 -6.59 11.70
CA SER A 46 -5.84 -6.34 13.12
C SER A 46 -6.53 -5.06 13.61
N VAL A 47 -6.62 -4.07 12.72
CA VAL A 47 -7.26 -2.78 13.01
C VAL A 47 -8.14 -2.38 11.82
N LYS A 48 -9.40 -2.04 12.10
CA LYS A 48 -10.32 -1.42 11.13
C LYS A 48 -10.26 0.10 11.30
N SER A 49 -10.38 0.85 10.20
CA SER A 49 -10.34 2.31 10.22
C SER A 49 -11.59 2.93 9.60
N GLY A 50 -11.73 2.95 8.30
CA GLY A 50 -12.78 3.67 7.58
C GLY A 50 -12.50 5.17 7.43
N ALA A 51 -11.26 5.62 7.63
CA ALA A 51 -10.89 7.02 7.47
C ALA A 51 -10.96 7.45 6.00
N ASN A 52 -11.77 8.46 5.71
CA ASN A 52 -11.87 9.08 4.40
C ASN A 52 -10.88 10.24 4.30
N LEU A 53 -9.88 10.10 3.44
CA LEU A 53 -8.82 11.06 3.23
C LEU A 53 -9.06 11.81 1.92
N GLY A 54 -9.45 13.08 2.05
CA GLY A 54 -9.71 14.01 0.95
C GLY A 54 -10.81 13.61 -0.03
N GLY A 55 -11.65 12.61 0.28
CA GLY A 55 -12.58 12.03 -0.68
C GLY A 55 -11.89 11.22 -1.78
N LYS A 56 -10.57 11.08 -1.70
CA LYS A 56 -9.72 10.41 -2.69
C LYS A 56 -9.49 8.95 -2.35
N VAL A 57 -9.28 8.66 -1.07
CA VAL A 57 -8.92 7.34 -0.59
C VAL A 57 -9.52 7.06 0.78
N GLU A 58 -9.92 5.82 1.03
CA GLU A 58 -10.34 5.32 2.33
C GLU A 58 -9.30 4.37 2.88
N LEU A 59 -8.79 4.64 4.09
CA LEU A 59 -8.03 3.64 4.84
C LEU A 59 -9.01 2.60 5.38
N VAL A 60 -9.08 1.44 4.77
CA VAL A 60 -9.94 0.32 5.22
C VAL A 60 -9.47 -0.19 6.58
N GLY A 61 -8.16 -0.30 6.76
CA GLY A 61 -7.52 -0.73 7.99
C GLY A 61 -6.13 -1.29 7.76
N ALA A 62 -5.64 -2.06 8.73
CA ALA A 62 -4.28 -2.62 8.72
C ALA A 62 -4.18 -4.00 9.34
N THR A 63 -3.11 -4.73 8.98
CA THR A 63 -2.53 -5.81 9.77
C THR A 63 -1.24 -5.33 10.41
N VAL A 64 -0.96 -5.81 11.63
CA VAL A 64 0.29 -5.54 12.36
C VAL A 64 0.80 -6.86 12.90
N GLU A 65 1.98 -7.28 12.46
CA GLU A 65 2.55 -8.59 12.80
C GLU A 65 4.03 -8.50 13.19
N PRO A 66 4.40 -8.98 14.37
CA PRO A 66 3.52 -9.47 15.45
C PRO A 66 2.73 -8.34 16.12
N GLY A 67 1.57 -8.67 16.71
CA GLY A 67 0.70 -7.71 17.41
C GLY A 67 1.22 -7.27 18.79
N ARG A 68 2.38 -7.77 19.23
CA ARG A 68 3.13 -7.40 20.43
C ARG A 68 4.60 -7.44 20.13
N LEU A 69 5.35 -6.47 20.59
CA LEU A 69 6.79 -6.32 20.34
C LEU A 69 7.58 -6.35 21.67
N THR A 70 8.87 -6.59 21.56
CA THR A 70 9.87 -6.34 22.60
C THR A 70 10.92 -5.37 22.07
N PRO A 71 11.71 -4.68 22.92
CA PRO A 71 12.84 -3.88 22.47
C PRO A 71 13.80 -4.72 21.62
N GLY A 72 14.15 -4.22 20.42
CA GLY A 72 14.92 -4.94 19.41
C GLY A 72 14.09 -5.64 18.33
N ASP A 73 12.79 -5.81 18.55
CA ASP A 73 11.90 -6.43 17.56
C ASP A 73 11.52 -5.48 16.42
N GLN A 74 11.02 -6.08 15.36
CA GLN A 74 10.41 -5.42 14.22
C GLN A 74 9.00 -5.95 14.00
N ALA A 75 8.05 -5.05 13.74
CA ALA A 75 6.74 -5.40 13.22
C ALA A 75 6.64 -5.07 11.74
N LYS A 76 5.93 -5.90 11.00
CA LYS A 76 5.45 -5.61 9.65
C LYS A 76 4.04 -5.02 9.76
N VAL A 77 3.85 -3.85 9.20
CA VAL A 77 2.53 -3.21 9.06
C VAL A 77 2.12 -3.28 7.60
N ALA A 78 0.89 -3.72 7.34
CA ALA A 78 0.30 -3.61 6.00
C ALA A 78 -0.98 -2.78 6.10
N LEU A 79 -1.03 -1.69 5.34
CA LEU A 79 -2.18 -0.81 5.19
C LEU A 79 -2.98 -1.21 3.96
N TYR A 80 -4.30 -1.06 4.01
CA TYR A 80 -5.18 -1.32 2.88
C TYR A 80 -6.00 -0.07 2.58
N PHE A 81 -5.79 0.49 1.39
CA PHE A 81 -6.42 1.71 0.93
C PHE A 81 -7.37 1.43 -0.23
N LYS A 82 -8.66 1.71 -0.04
CA LYS A 82 -9.63 1.69 -1.13
C LYS A 82 -9.59 3.03 -1.85
N VAL A 83 -9.31 3.00 -3.14
CA VAL A 83 -9.28 4.21 -3.97
C VAL A 83 -10.70 4.62 -4.33
N LEU A 84 -11.07 5.85 -3.96
CA LEU A 84 -12.40 6.42 -4.19
C LEU A 84 -12.41 7.29 -5.45
N GLN A 85 -11.37 8.11 -5.62
CA GLN A 85 -11.21 9.02 -6.75
C GLN A 85 -9.74 9.07 -7.18
N HIS A 86 -9.51 9.50 -8.41
CA HIS A 86 -8.16 9.75 -8.92
C HIS A 86 -7.45 10.86 -8.12
N MET A 87 -6.15 10.69 -7.94
CA MET A 87 -5.25 11.69 -7.36
C MET A 87 -4.30 12.19 -8.45
N ASP A 88 -4.18 13.51 -8.58
CA ASP A 88 -3.32 14.13 -9.58
C ASP A 88 -1.85 14.21 -9.10
N ASP A 89 -1.64 14.18 -7.79
CA ASP A 89 -0.34 14.33 -7.15
C ASP A 89 0.16 13.02 -6.56
N ASP A 90 1.50 12.93 -6.43
CA ASP A 90 2.18 11.82 -5.76
C ASP A 90 2.40 12.15 -4.28
N TYR A 91 1.50 11.63 -3.46
CA TYR A 91 1.60 11.75 -2.00
C TYR A 91 2.59 10.72 -1.42
N LEU A 92 3.29 11.12 -0.36
CA LEU A 92 3.94 10.20 0.56
C LEU A 92 2.94 9.76 1.64
N ILE A 93 3.11 8.55 2.16
CA ILE A 93 2.49 8.15 3.41
C ILE A 93 3.45 8.56 4.52
N PHE A 94 3.07 9.55 5.34
CA PHE A 94 3.81 9.80 6.55
C PHE A 94 3.35 8.84 7.64
N VAL A 95 4.29 8.30 8.40
CA VAL A 95 4.04 7.41 9.53
C VAL A 95 4.89 7.85 10.72
N HIS A 96 4.23 8.26 11.77
CA HIS A 96 4.84 8.65 13.03
C HIS A 96 4.52 7.61 14.11
N VAL A 97 5.54 6.94 14.59
CA VAL A 97 5.43 5.98 15.68
C VAL A 97 5.90 6.66 16.96
N GLU A 98 4.99 6.82 17.92
CA GLU A 98 5.21 7.59 19.12
C GLU A 98 5.03 6.69 20.37
N ASP A 99 5.89 6.84 21.37
CA ASP A 99 5.66 6.24 22.69
C ASP A 99 4.32 6.75 23.23
N ALA A 100 3.44 5.83 23.62
CA ALA A 100 2.12 6.18 24.14
C ALA A 100 2.16 7.02 25.42
N ASP A 101 3.26 6.95 26.17
CA ASP A 101 3.51 7.75 27.38
C ASP A 101 4.33 9.03 27.08
N GLY A 102 4.74 9.26 25.82
CA GLY A 102 5.46 10.45 25.39
C GLY A 102 6.88 10.59 25.93
N ARG A 103 7.50 9.49 26.37
CA ARG A 103 8.82 9.49 27.02
C ARG A 103 10.00 9.23 26.06
N ALA A 104 9.71 8.69 24.88
CA ALA A 104 10.70 8.39 23.87
C ALA A 104 10.53 9.27 22.63
N GLU A 105 11.62 9.45 21.90
CA GLU A 105 11.58 10.16 20.61
C GLU A 105 10.68 9.44 19.60
N ARG A 106 10.06 10.25 18.73
CA ARG A 106 9.23 9.76 17.64
C ARG A 106 10.10 9.07 16.60
N ILE A 107 9.63 7.90 16.14
CA ILE A 107 10.20 7.19 15.00
C ILE A 107 9.42 7.60 13.75
N ASN A 108 10.10 8.14 12.74
CA ASN A 108 9.52 8.47 11.45
C ASN A 108 9.74 7.30 10.48
N VAL A 109 8.66 6.86 9.82
CA VAL A 109 8.67 5.80 8.82
C VAL A 109 7.96 6.29 7.55
N ASP A 110 8.22 7.56 7.19
CA ASP A 110 7.62 8.19 6.00
C ASP A 110 8.19 7.53 4.73
N HIS A 111 7.31 7.21 3.78
CA HIS A 111 7.74 6.47 2.60
C HIS A 111 6.81 6.70 1.39
N LYS A 112 7.29 6.30 0.21
CA LYS A 112 6.49 6.25 -1.01
C LYS A 112 5.55 5.05 -0.95
N PRO A 113 4.26 5.21 -1.29
CA PRO A 113 3.27 4.12 -1.28
C PRO A 113 3.75 2.89 -2.07
N ALA A 114 3.40 1.70 -1.56
CA ALA A 114 3.75 0.40 -2.13
C ALA A 114 5.27 0.25 -2.41
N GLY A 115 6.11 0.78 -1.51
CA GLY A 115 7.57 0.76 -1.70
C GLY A 115 8.06 1.57 -2.90
N GLY A 116 7.26 2.52 -3.39
CA GLY A 116 7.53 3.34 -4.57
C GLY A 116 7.12 2.71 -5.91
N MET A 117 6.62 1.47 -5.90
CA MET A 117 6.19 0.77 -7.14
C MET A 117 4.91 1.34 -7.75
N LEU A 118 4.03 1.91 -6.94
CA LEU A 118 2.74 2.43 -7.39
C LEU A 118 2.47 3.80 -6.78
N PRO A 119 2.96 4.91 -7.40
CA PRO A 119 2.68 6.28 -6.97
C PRO A 119 1.18 6.57 -6.91
N THR A 120 0.74 7.47 -6.02
CA THR A 120 -0.70 7.73 -5.81
C THR A 120 -1.41 8.29 -7.05
N SER A 121 -0.72 9.03 -7.91
CA SER A 121 -1.25 9.52 -9.19
C SER A 121 -1.62 8.39 -10.17
N GLN A 122 -1.14 7.19 -9.92
CA GLN A 122 -1.44 6.00 -10.74
C GLN A 122 -2.49 5.09 -10.12
N TRP A 123 -3.01 5.43 -8.94
CA TRP A 123 -4.07 4.67 -8.30
C TRP A 123 -5.39 4.85 -9.05
N LYS A 124 -6.10 3.76 -9.30
CA LYS A 124 -7.35 3.79 -10.07
C LYS A 124 -8.55 3.65 -9.14
N PRO A 125 -9.60 4.46 -9.32
CA PRO A 125 -10.85 4.31 -8.57
C PRO A 125 -11.36 2.86 -8.60
N GLY A 126 -11.75 2.36 -7.42
CA GLY A 126 -12.22 0.99 -7.22
C GLY A 126 -11.13 -0.03 -6.89
N GLU A 127 -9.83 0.27 -7.11
CA GLU A 127 -8.74 -0.59 -6.64
C GLU A 127 -8.60 -0.54 -5.12
N THR A 128 -8.08 -1.63 -4.55
CA THR A 128 -7.56 -1.63 -3.17
C THR A 128 -6.05 -1.79 -3.22
N VAL A 129 -5.34 -0.76 -2.79
CA VAL A 129 -3.87 -0.73 -2.72
C VAL A 129 -3.42 -1.22 -1.36
N LYS A 130 -2.45 -2.14 -1.37
CA LYS A 130 -1.74 -2.61 -0.19
C LYS A 130 -0.40 -1.88 -0.10
N ASP A 131 -0.12 -1.31 1.06
CA ASP A 131 1.14 -0.68 1.39
C ASP A 131 1.78 -1.37 2.59
N GLU A 132 3.06 -1.70 2.53
CA GLU A 132 3.74 -2.46 3.57
C GLU A 132 5.03 -1.75 4.00
N PHE A 133 5.23 -1.65 5.32
CA PHE A 133 6.44 -1.08 5.89
C PHE A 133 6.79 -1.72 7.23
N PRO A 134 8.08 -1.72 7.64
CA PRO A 134 8.49 -2.18 8.95
C PRO A 134 8.43 -1.07 10.00
N ILE A 135 8.14 -1.44 11.25
CA ILE A 135 8.37 -0.62 12.44
C ILE A 135 9.41 -1.35 13.29
N TYR A 136 10.54 -0.69 13.56
CA TYR A 136 11.60 -1.22 14.40
C TYR A 136 11.56 -0.56 15.78
N VAL A 137 11.56 -1.37 16.84
CA VAL A 137 11.63 -0.91 18.23
C VAL A 137 13.10 -0.89 18.67
N PRO A 138 13.70 0.26 18.98
CA PRO A 138 15.09 0.30 19.41
C PRO A 138 15.34 -0.62 20.63
N PRO A 139 16.49 -1.32 20.70
CA PRO A 139 16.80 -2.23 21.83
C PRO A 139 16.75 -1.58 23.19
N GLY A 140 17.07 -0.26 23.27
CA GLY A 140 17.00 0.53 24.52
C GLY A 140 15.64 1.17 24.79
N SER A 141 14.60 0.84 24.00
CA SER A 141 13.28 1.46 24.17
C SER A 141 12.69 1.15 25.55
N THR A 142 12.18 2.19 26.22
CA THR A 142 11.43 2.09 27.47
C THR A 142 9.91 2.19 27.28
N ALA A 143 9.46 2.35 26.05
CA ALA A 143 8.04 2.41 25.69
C ALA A 143 7.31 1.15 26.17
N ARG A 144 6.10 1.31 26.65
CA ARG A 144 5.20 0.20 26.99
C ARG A 144 4.20 -0.10 25.88
N ALA A 145 3.97 0.88 25.04
CA ALA A 145 3.15 0.78 23.85
C ALA A 145 3.54 1.89 22.85
N LEU A 146 3.31 1.62 21.58
CA LEU A 146 3.59 2.55 20.49
C LEU A 146 2.27 2.93 19.80
N ASN A 147 2.00 4.22 19.70
CA ASN A 147 0.94 4.77 18.87
C ASN A 147 1.44 4.90 17.43
N ILE A 148 0.68 4.39 16.48
CA ILE A 148 0.98 4.53 15.05
C ILE A 148 0.05 5.59 14.47
N TRP A 149 0.61 6.75 14.11
CA TRP A 149 -0.07 7.85 13.44
C TRP A 149 0.29 7.88 11.98
N LEU A 150 -0.66 8.12 11.10
CA LEU A 150 -0.38 8.19 9.66
C LEU A 150 -1.33 9.14 8.92
N GLY A 151 -0.94 9.45 7.71
CA GLY A 151 -1.73 10.21 6.75
C GLY A 151 -0.99 10.36 5.42
N PHE A 152 -1.56 11.14 4.51
CA PHE A 152 -0.95 11.46 3.23
C PHE A 152 -0.43 12.89 3.23
N TRP A 153 0.77 13.07 2.68
CA TRP A 153 1.46 14.36 2.60
C TRP A 153 2.05 14.57 1.21
N GLU A 154 1.82 15.74 0.64
CA GLU A 154 2.38 16.18 -0.63
C GLU A 154 3.56 17.13 -0.34
N PRO A 155 4.83 16.68 -0.62
CA PRO A 155 6.03 17.43 -0.23
C PRO A 155 6.21 18.79 -0.90
N ARG A 156 5.72 18.96 -2.14
CA ARG A 156 5.91 20.20 -2.90
C ARG A 156 5.09 21.36 -2.36
N THR A 157 3.90 21.05 -1.82
CA THR A 157 2.96 22.05 -1.29
C THR A 157 2.90 22.03 0.23
N ASP A 158 3.59 21.09 0.89
CA ASP A 158 3.51 20.82 2.32
C ASP A 158 2.07 20.60 2.80
N SER A 159 1.22 20.02 1.95
CA SER A 159 -0.19 19.81 2.23
C SER A 159 -0.50 18.35 2.59
N ARG A 160 -1.53 18.15 3.42
CA ARG A 160 -2.04 16.83 3.80
C ARG A 160 -3.43 16.61 3.22
N LEU A 161 -3.74 15.34 2.89
CA LEU A 161 -5.13 14.97 2.64
C LEU A 161 -5.92 15.08 3.94
N ARG A 162 -6.98 15.89 3.93
CA ARG A 162 -7.84 16.12 5.09
C ARG A 162 -8.67 14.89 5.43
N ILE A 163 -8.87 14.64 6.71
CA ILE A 163 -9.82 13.62 7.18
C ILE A 163 -11.24 14.21 7.06
N LEU A 164 -12.06 13.63 6.18
CA LEU A 164 -13.42 14.14 5.91
C LEU A 164 -14.48 13.62 6.90
N ASN A 165 -14.16 12.56 7.65
CA ASN A 165 -15.02 11.96 8.66
C ASN A 165 -14.33 11.89 10.04
N PRO A 166 -13.85 13.02 10.60
CA PRO A 166 -13.02 13.04 11.80
C PRO A 166 -13.75 12.48 13.04
N ASN A 167 -15.08 12.58 13.08
CA ASN A 167 -15.88 12.05 14.21
C ASN A 167 -16.01 10.51 14.19
N ALA A 168 -15.72 9.86 13.05
CA ALA A 168 -15.82 8.42 12.89
C ALA A 168 -14.50 7.70 13.13
N VAL A 169 -13.38 8.43 13.23
CA VAL A 169 -12.04 7.86 13.34
C VAL A 169 -11.21 8.56 14.41
N ARG A 170 -10.31 7.82 15.03
CA ARG A 170 -9.37 8.43 15.99
C ARG A 170 -8.35 9.27 15.24
N ASN A 171 -8.25 10.54 15.57
CA ASN A 171 -7.36 11.51 14.94
C ASN A 171 -6.92 12.58 15.96
N ASP A 172 -5.94 13.40 15.58
CA ASP A 172 -5.38 14.46 16.42
C ASP A 172 -5.87 15.87 16.05
N GLY A 173 -6.80 15.99 15.12
CA GLY A 173 -7.28 17.27 14.57
C GLY A 173 -6.29 17.96 13.62
N LYS A 174 -5.18 17.30 13.26
CA LYS A 174 -4.15 17.79 12.34
C LYS A 174 -3.95 16.87 11.13
N ASP A 175 -5.04 16.20 10.73
CA ASP A 175 -5.06 15.24 9.61
C ASP A 175 -4.09 14.06 9.79
N ARG A 176 -3.86 13.63 11.06
CA ARG A 176 -3.21 12.38 11.41
C ARG A 176 -4.25 11.39 11.96
N ILE A 177 -4.32 10.21 11.38
CA ILE A 177 -5.15 9.11 11.85
C ILE A 177 -4.34 8.32 12.89
N LEU A 178 -4.91 8.04 14.05
CA LEU A 178 -4.37 7.04 14.94
C LEU A 178 -4.82 5.65 14.46
N LEU A 179 -3.91 4.94 13.78
CA LEU A 179 -4.17 3.58 13.30
C LEU A 179 -4.47 2.64 14.48
N GLY A 180 -3.59 2.66 15.48
CA GLY A 180 -3.72 1.81 16.66
C GLY A 180 -2.56 1.97 17.61
N GLN A 181 -2.58 1.12 18.63
CA GLN A 181 -1.53 1.02 19.62
C GLN A 181 -0.97 -0.40 19.62
N VAL A 182 0.34 -0.54 19.54
CA VAL A 182 1.04 -1.82 19.61
C VAL A 182 1.72 -1.95 20.98
N PRO A 183 1.37 -2.95 21.80
CA PRO A 183 2.02 -3.19 23.07
C PRO A 183 3.50 -3.56 22.91
N VAL A 184 4.35 -3.02 23.80
CA VAL A 184 5.77 -3.39 23.92
C VAL A 184 5.95 -4.07 25.27
N ALA A 185 6.31 -5.36 25.24
CA ALA A 185 6.62 -6.14 26.41
C ALA A 185 8.07 -5.88 26.86
N ARG A 186 8.34 -6.11 28.14
CA ARG A 186 9.69 -6.10 28.72
C ARG A 186 10.12 -7.51 29.03
#